data_e260e8b9631ed06f0126494d31e3d158
#
_entry.id   e260e8b9631ed06f0126494d31e3d158
#
_cell.length_a   1.000
_cell.length_b   1.000
_cell.length_c   1.000
_cell.angle_alpha   90.00
_cell.angle_beta   90.00
_cell.angle_gamma   90.00
#
_symmetry.space_group_name_H-M   'P 1'
#
loop_
_entity.id
_entity.type
_entity.pdbx_description
1 polymer ?
#
loop_
_entity_poly.entity_id
_entity_poly.type
_entity_poly.pdbx_seq_one_letter_code
_entity_poly.pdbx_strand_id
1 'polypeptide(L)'
;ELAIEVATESVSLKEDMMITVVLIEKEVTGMGNGYDQRNYGNNDPDHPYFERGDWIEGFVHTHVIRDVFTAFEGDALNLGSGKDSWTYSIQHSTLEKDASAYAIIAFVNRPGEDIQPVLNTVQAELAE
;
A
#
# COMPACT_ATOMS: atom_id res chain seq x y z
N GLU A 1 -16.58 -3.92 -12.10
CA GLU A 1 -16.13 -4.41 -10.79
C GLU A 1 -14.83 -5.17 -10.97
N LEU A 2 -13.82 -4.82 -10.18
CA LEU A 2 -12.55 -5.55 -10.12
C LEU A 2 -12.58 -6.47 -8.91
N ALA A 3 -12.30 -7.74 -9.11
CA ALA A 3 -12.16 -8.71 -8.04
C ALA A 3 -10.68 -8.86 -7.68
N ILE A 4 -10.38 -8.81 -6.39
CA ILE A 4 -9.04 -9.00 -5.85
C ILE A 4 -9.08 -10.33 -5.10
N GLU A 5 -8.33 -11.30 -5.58
CA GLU A 5 -8.15 -12.57 -4.88
C GLU A 5 -6.74 -12.63 -4.28
N VAL A 6 -6.68 -12.86 -2.99
CA VAL A 6 -5.43 -13.10 -2.27
C VAL A 6 -5.45 -14.52 -1.76
N ALA A 7 -4.50 -15.32 -2.20
CA ALA A 7 -4.36 -16.71 -1.79
C ALA A 7 -3.03 -16.93 -1.05
N THR A 8 -3.04 -17.82 -0.07
CA THR A 8 -1.82 -18.27 0.59
C THR A 8 -1.53 -19.71 0.19
N GLU A 9 -0.30 -19.95 -0.23
CA GLU A 9 0.17 -21.32 -0.40
C GLU A 9 0.61 -21.90 0.95
N SER A 10 0.13 -23.11 1.25
CA SER A 10 0.51 -24.00 2.33
C SER A 10 1.40 -23.41 3.43
N VAL A 11 0.81 -22.91 4.49
CA VAL A 11 1.56 -22.37 5.61
C VAL A 11 1.41 -23.29 6.80
N SER A 12 2.51 -23.88 7.23
CA SER A 12 2.56 -24.67 8.47
C SER A 12 2.74 -23.78 9.72
N LEU A 13 2.40 -22.51 9.64
CA LEU A 13 2.51 -21.58 10.75
C LEU A 13 1.35 -21.76 11.71
N LYS A 14 1.68 -21.93 12.99
CA LYS A 14 0.72 -22.11 14.10
C LYS A 14 0.40 -20.80 14.83
N GLU A 15 0.78 -19.68 14.26
CA GLU A 15 0.68 -18.39 14.92
C GLU A 15 -0.44 -17.56 14.31
N ASP A 16 -1.04 -16.69 15.12
CA ASP A 16 -1.99 -15.71 14.66
C ASP A 16 -1.29 -14.75 13.71
N MET A 17 -1.90 -14.56 12.55
CA MET A 17 -1.42 -13.60 11.55
C MET A 17 -2.58 -12.75 11.06
N MET A 18 -2.24 -11.57 10.59
CA MET A 18 -3.16 -10.62 9.99
C MET A 18 -2.77 -10.38 8.55
N ILE A 19 -3.76 -10.20 7.68
CA ILE A 19 -3.56 -9.74 6.31
C ILE A 19 -4.11 -8.34 6.15
N THR A 20 -3.35 -7.48 5.51
CA THR A 20 -3.79 -6.15 5.08
C THR A 20 -3.74 -6.07 3.56
N VAL A 21 -4.81 -5.57 2.96
CA VAL A 21 -4.92 -5.38 1.50
C VAL A 21 -5.27 -3.94 1.23
N VAL A 22 -4.46 -3.27 0.42
CA VAL A 22 -4.61 -1.86 0.11
C VAL A 22 -4.58 -1.61 -1.39
N LEU A 23 -5.34 -0.61 -1.83
CA LEU A 23 -5.20 0.01 -3.15
C LEU A 23 -4.20 1.14 -3.04
N ILE A 24 -3.22 1.14 -3.91
CA ILE A 24 -2.29 2.25 -4.06
C ILE A 24 -2.42 2.90 -5.42
N GLU A 25 -2.18 4.21 -5.48
CA GLU A 25 -1.86 4.92 -6.71
C GLU A 25 -0.34 4.99 -6.83
N LYS A 26 0.18 4.52 -7.97
CA LYS A 26 1.62 4.32 -8.16
C LYS A 26 2.41 5.63 -8.15
N GLU A 27 1.83 6.68 -8.75
CA GLU A 27 2.44 7.99 -8.82
C GLU A 27 1.38 9.08 -8.68
N VAL A 28 1.61 10.00 -7.75
CA VAL A 28 0.76 11.18 -7.51
C VAL A 28 1.62 12.42 -7.58
N THR A 29 1.25 13.34 -8.43
CA THR A 29 1.86 14.66 -8.55
C THR A 29 0.79 15.73 -8.71
N GLY A 30 1.11 16.96 -8.34
CA GLY A 30 0.22 18.10 -8.44
C GLY A 30 0.97 19.40 -8.14
N MET A 31 0.22 20.45 -7.90
CA MET A 31 0.78 21.77 -7.59
C MET A 31 0.21 22.29 -6.26
N GLY A 32 1.06 22.95 -5.50
CA GLY A 32 0.68 23.66 -4.29
C GLY A 32 0.49 22.75 -3.05
N ASN A 33 -0.17 23.33 -2.06
CA ASN A 33 -0.39 22.68 -0.77
C ASN A 33 -1.08 21.31 -0.92
N GLY A 34 -0.45 20.28 -0.38
CA GLY A 34 -0.90 18.90 -0.44
C GLY A 34 -0.17 18.04 -1.46
N TYR A 35 0.56 18.65 -2.39
CA TYR A 35 1.39 17.95 -3.37
C TYR A 35 2.88 18.27 -3.25
N ASP A 36 3.22 19.52 -2.92
CA ASP A 36 4.63 19.91 -2.80
C ASP A 36 5.27 19.26 -1.58
N GLN A 37 6.48 18.74 -1.77
CA GLN A 37 7.23 18.09 -0.70
C GLN A 37 8.07 19.12 0.06
N ARG A 38 7.99 19.13 1.40
CA ARG A 38 8.90 19.93 2.23
C ARG A 38 10.34 19.47 2.03
N ASN A 39 11.22 20.42 1.73
CA ASN A 39 12.64 20.16 1.49
C ASN A 39 13.45 20.33 2.78
N TYR A 40 13.64 19.26 3.52
CA TYR A 40 14.51 19.26 4.70
C TYR A 40 16.00 19.19 4.37
N GLY A 41 16.36 18.86 3.12
CA GLY A 41 17.73 18.84 2.63
C GLY A 41 18.23 20.17 2.07
N ASN A 42 17.44 21.26 2.16
CA ASN A 42 17.79 22.54 1.56
C ASN A 42 19.11 23.14 2.09
N ASN A 43 19.47 22.86 3.33
CA ASN A 43 20.67 23.35 3.99
C ASN A 43 21.79 22.30 4.14
N ASP A 44 21.62 21.13 3.55
CA ASP A 44 22.59 20.03 3.58
C ASP A 44 23.32 19.93 2.25
N PRO A 45 24.65 20.31 2.19
CA PRO A 45 25.41 20.31 0.95
C PRO A 45 25.52 18.95 0.26
N ASP A 46 25.37 17.87 1.00
CA ASP A 46 25.44 16.51 0.47
C ASP A 46 24.08 15.97 0.00
N HIS A 47 23.00 16.75 0.20
CA HIS A 47 21.66 16.35 -0.17
C HIS A 47 21.32 16.73 -1.63
N PRO A 48 20.64 15.84 -2.41
CA PRO A 48 20.27 16.12 -3.81
C PRO A 48 19.43 17.38 -4.02
N TYR A 49 18.72 17.82 -2.99
CA TYR A 49 17.88 19.03 -3.01
C TYR A 49 18.50 20.23 -2.28
N PHE A 50 19.83 20.23 -2.11
CA PHE A 50 20.55 21.36 -1.53
C PHE A 50 20.30 22.66 -2.32
N GLU A 51 20.02 23.77 -1.61
CA GLU A 51 19.76 25.10 -2.18
C GLU A 51 18.62 25.15 -3.21
N ARG A 52 17.66 24.22 -3.18
CA ARG A 52 16.50 24.23 -4.08
C ARG A 52 15.24 24.86 -3.49
N GLY A 53 15.36 25.52 -2.33
CA GLY A 53 14.24 26.16 -1.64
C GLY A 53 13.57 25.24 -0.63
N ASP A 54 12.62 25.79 0.10
CA ASP A 54 11.93 25.10 1.20
C ASP A 54 10.91 24.04 0.72
N TRP A 55 10.52 24.13 -0.55
CA TRP A 55 9.53 23.25 -1.15
C TRP A 55 10.04 22.69 -2.48
N ILE A 56 9.76 21.44 -2.71
CA ILE A 56 10.03 20.76 -3.98
C ILE A 56 8.71 20.71 -4.72
N GLU A 57 8.54 21.61 -5.67
CA GLU A 57 7.38 21.66 -6.55
C GLU A 57 7.41 20.50 -7.55
N GLY A 58 6.22 19.96 -7.87
CA GLY A 58 6.10 18.84 -8.80
C GLY A 58 6.72 17.53 -8.30
N PHE A 59 6.89 17.39 -6.99
CA PHE A 59 7.37 16.15 -6.39
C PHE A 59 6.43 14.98 -6.74
N VAL A 60 7.00 13.86 -7.15
CA VAL A 60 6.24 12.65 -7.45
C VAL A 60 6.19 11.78 -6.20
N HIS A 61 5.00 11.71 -5.58
CA HIS A 61 4.75 10.79 -4.48
C HIS A 61 4.46 9.40 -5.06
N THR A 62 5.13 8.39 -4.56
CA THR A 62 4.94 7.01 -5.03
C THR A 62 4.20 6.18 -4.00
N HIS A 63 3.43 5.19 -4.47
CA HIS A 63 2.73 4.22 -3.60
C HIS A 63 1.77 4.90 -2.59
N VAL A 64 0.98 5.86 -3.07
CA VAL A 64 0.01 6.56 -2.22
C VAL A 64 -1.21 5.66 -1.97
N ILE A 65 -1.49 5.35 -0.71
CA ILE A 65 -2.67 4.55 -0.35
C ILE A 65 -3.94 5.34 -0.66
N ARG A 66 -4.85 4.73 -1.42
CA ARG A 66 -6.16 5.28 -1.80
C ARG A 66 -7.32 4.59 -1.10
N ASP A 67 -7.17 3.32 -0.79
CA ASP A 67 -8.19 2.55 -0.08
C ASP A 67 -7.57 1.41 0.70
N VAL A 68 -8.25 0.96 1.76
CA VAL A 68 -7.88 -0.18 2.57
C VAL A 68 -9.07 -1.13 2.61
N PHE A 69 -8.91 -2.34 2.06
CA PHE A 69 -10.01 -3.31 1.92
C PHE A 69 -10.24 -4.15 3.18
N THR A 70 -9.24 -4.26 4.03
CA THR A 70 -9.29 -4.96 5.32
C THR A 70 -9.65 -4.00 6.44
N ALA A 71 -9.86 -4.51 7.65
CA ALA A 71 -9.82 -3.68 8.84
C ALA A 71 -8.47 -2.94 8.94
N PHE A 72 -8.43 -1.82 9.65
CA PHE A 72 -7.21 -1.00 9.78
C PHE A 72 -6.01 -1.80 10.33
N GLU A 73 -6.28 -2.72 11.26
CA GLU A 73 -5.28 -3.62 11.85
C GLU A 73 -5.05 -4.90 11.03
N GLY A 74 -5.75 -5.03 9.91
CA GLY A 74 -5.78 -6.24 9.08
C GLY A 74 -6.94 -7.17 9.44
N ASP A 75 -7.16 -8.16 8.59
CA ASP A 75 -8.11 -9.25 8.83
C ASP A 75 -7.36 -10.49 9.34
N ALA A 76 -7.96 -11.20 10.29
CA ALA A 76 -7.33 -12.40 10.85
C ALA A 76 -7.19 -13.51 9.79
N LEU A 77 -6.00 -14.06 9.66
CA LEU A 77 -5.72 -15.26 8.89
C LEU A 77 -5.97 -16.50 9.75
N ASN A 78 -7.14 -17.10 9.59
CA ASN A 78 -7.49 -18.36 10.28
C ASN A 78 -6.95 -19.57 9.50
N LEU A 79 -5.66 -19.76 9.49
CA LEU A 79 -4.99 -20.81 8.70
C LEU A 79 -5.40 -22.24 9.08
N GLY A 80 -5.91 -22.44 10.30
CA GLY A 80 -6.46 -23.71 10.76
C GLY A 80 -7.89 -24.01 10.29
N SER A 81 -8.59 -23.05 9.67
CA SER A 81 -9.99 -23.20 9.23
C SER A 81 -10.14 -23.82 7.84
N GLY A 82 -9.05 -24.11 7.15
CA GLY A 82 -9.04 -24.55 5.74
C GLY A 82 -9.30 -23.45 4.74
N LYS A 83 -9.39 -22.18 5.20
CA LYS A 83 -9.49 -21.03 4.32
C LYS A 83 -8.08 -20.62 3.88
N ASP A 84 -7.83 -20.66 2.59
CA ASP A 84 -6.55 -20.37 1.95
C ASP A 84 -6.62 -19.17 0.97
N SER A 85 -7.81 -18.62 0.80
CA SER A 85 -8.00 -17.43 -0.05
C SER A 85 -9.01 -16.45 0.52
N TRP A 86 -8.84 -15.18 0.16
CA TRP A 86 -9.71 -14.06 0.50
C TRP A 86 -10.03 -13.28 -0.77
N THR A 87 -11.29 -12.88 -0.91
CA THR A 87 -11.73 -12.10 -2.06
C THR A 87 -12.23 -10.74 -1.59
N TYR A 88 -11.72 -9.71 -2.23
CA TYR A 88 -12.16 -8.32 -2.06
C TYR A 88 -12.64 -7.80 -3.40
N SER A 89 -13.46 -6.76 -3.40
CA SER A 89 -13.92 -6.14 -4.63
C SER A 89 -13.82 -4.62 -4.57
N ILE A 90 -13.53 -4.04 -5.72
CA ILE A 90 -13.53 -2.59 -5.91
C ILE A 90 -14.41 -2.26 -7.13
N GLN A 91 -15.20 -1.21 -7.02
CA GLN A 91 -15.94 -0.69 -8.17
C GLN A 91 -14.98 0.14 -9.03
N HIS A 92 -14.83 -0.25 -10.29
CA HIS A 92 -13.98 0.48 -11.24
C HIS A 92 -14.37 1.96 -11.37
N SER A 93 -15.65 2.27 -11.19
CA SER A 93 -16.17 3.64 -11.21
C SER A 93 -15.68 4.54 -10.07
N THR A 94 -15.05 3.97 -9.04
CA THR A 94 -14.45 4.73 -7.93
C THR A 94 -13.00 5.13 -8.19
N LEU A 95 -12.39 4.61 -9.26
CA LEU A 95 -11.06 5.01 -9.67
C LEU A 95 -11.11 6.34 -10.42
N GLU A 96 -10.28 7.29 -10.01
CA GLU A 96 -10.20 8.62 -10.65
C GLU A 96 -9.36 8.60 -11.93
N LYS A 97 -8.52 7.59 -12.10
CA LYS A 97 -7.64 7.38 -13.24
C LYS A 97 -7.82 5.98 -13.83
N ASP A 98 -7.15 5.72 -14.95
CA ASP A 98 -7.10 4.38 -15.55
C ASP A 98 -6.55 3.34 -14.57
N ALA A 99 -7.02 2.10 -14.67
CA ALA A 99 -6.61 1.00 -13.79
C ALA A 99 -5.09 0.81 -13.73
N SER A 100 -4.39 1.07 -14.83
CA SER A 100 -2.93 1.02 -14.93
C SER A 100 -2.18 1.98 -14.00
N ALA A 101 -2.85 3.04 -13.49
CA ALA A 101 -2.27 3.96 -12.52
C ALA A 101 -2.24 3.39 -11.09
N TYR A 102 -2.91 2.28 -10.85
CA TYR A 102 -3.06 1.69 -9.53
C TYR A 102 -2.43 0.30 -9.44
N ALA A 103 -2.20 -0.12 -8.22
CA ALA A 103 -1.83 -1.50 -7.89
C ALA A 103 -2.44 -1.90 -6.55
N ILE A 104 -2.51 -3.21 -6.32
CA ILE A 104 -2.90 -3.79 -5.04
C ILE A 104 -1.64 -4.24 -4.32
N ILE A 105 -1.53 -3.88 -3.06
CA ILE A 105 -0.53 -4.44 -2.16
C ILE A 105 -1.25 -5.25 -1.09
N ALA A 106 -0.83 -6.49 -0.91
CA ALA A 106 -1.23 -7.31 0.21
C ALA A 106 0.00 -7.68 1.03
N PHE A 107 -0.09 -7.55 2.34
CA PHE A 107 0.98 -7.98 3.23
C PHE A 107 0.43 -8.71 4.45
N VAL A 108 1.22 -9.62 4.96
CA VAL A 108 0.93 -10.41 6.14
C VAL A 108 1.86 -9.98 7.26
N ASN A 109 1.28 -9.69 8.40
CA ASN A 109 2.03 -9.34 9.59
C ASN A 109 1.61 -10.19 10.79
N ARG A 110 2.50 -10.28 11.75
CA ARG A 110 2.23 -10.89 13.05
C ARG A 110 1.74 -9.79 13.99
N PRO A 111 0.57 -9.95 14.64
CA PRO A 111 0.13 -8.99 15.63
C PRO A 111 1.08 -8.95 16.83
N GLY A 112 1.28 -7.77 17.40
CA GLY A 112 2.12 -7.57 18.57
C GLY A 112 1.87 -6.20 19.19
N GLU A 113 2.21 -6.02 20.45
CA GLU A 113 1.98 -4.77 21.16
C GLU A 113 2.98 -3.67 20.73
N ASP A 114 4.26 -4.04 20.52
CA ASP A 114 5.33 -3.07 20.24
C ASP A 114 5.84 -3.14 18.80
N ILE A 115 5.91 -4.35 18.22
CA ILE A 115 6.44 -4.58 16.88
C ILE A 115 5.51 -5.53 16.15
N GLN A 116 5.05 -5.11 14.98
CA GLN A 116 4.25 -5.93 14.07
C GLN A 116 5.06 -6.26 12.81
N PRO A 117 5.93 -7.28 12.85
CA PRO A 117 6.78 -7.59 11.72
C PRO A 117 5.95 -8.02 10.51
N VAL A 118 6.25 -7.43 9.35
CA VAL A 118 5.74 -7.89 8.07
C VAL A 118 6.50 -9.15 7.67
N LEU A 119 5.77 -10.22 7.42
CA LEU A 119 6.34 -11.53 7.11
C LEU A 119 6.47 -11.76 5.61
N ASN A 120 5.51 -11.24 4.84
CA ASN A 120 5.52 -11.32 3.39
C ASN A 120 4.68 -10.19 2.79
N THR A 121 5.03 -9.78 1.58
CA THR A 121 4.33 -8.74 0.83
C THR A 121 4.29 -9.12 -0.64
N VAL A 122 3.17 -8.84 -1.28
CA VAL A 122 2.99 -8.98 -2.72
C VAL A 122 2.33 -7.74 -3.29
N GLN A 123 2.75 -7.35 -4.49
CA GLN A 123 2.10 -6.31 -5.29
C GLN A 123 1.58 -6.94 -6.59
N ALA A 124 0.38 -6.55 -6.97
CA ALA A 124 -0.24 -6.93 -8.23
C ALA A 124 -0.77 -5.69 -8.96
N GLU A 125 -0.56 -5.65 -10.26
CA GLU A 125 -1.13 -4.63 -11.13
C GLU A 125 -2.63 -4.89 -11.33
N LEU A 126 -3.42 -3.83 -11.48
CA LEU A 126 -4.80 -3.97 -11.92
C LEU A 126 -4.82 -4.28 -13.41
N ALA A 127 -5.50 -5.35 -13.78
CA ALA A 127 -5.78 -5.66 -15.18
C ALA A 127 -6.98 -4.84 -15.67
N GLU A 128 -6.91 -4.41 -16.93
CA GLU A 128 -8.04 -3.76 -17.61
C GLU A 128 -9.18 -4.77 -17.89
#